data_1f266af88f105d6fcfe0bdb177e4b11f
#
_entry.id   1f266af88f105d6fcfe0bdb177e4b11f
#
_cell.length_a   1.000
_cell.length_b   1.000
_cell.length_c   1.000
_cell.angle_alpha   90.00
_cell.angle_beta   90.00
_cell.angle_gamma   90.00
#
_symmetry.space_group_name_H-M   'P 1'
#
loop_
_entity.id
_entity.type
_entity.pdbx_description
1 polymer ?
#
loop_
_entity_poly.entity_id
_entity_poly.type
_entity_poly.pdbx_seq_one_letter_code
_entity_poly.pdbx_strand_id
1 'polypeptide(L)'
;QAEAALDEAKKQATRSEDEVGQVARRAEVLRERLHSGSSAARDLSAIQGEIDQLGQRQSALEEAQILAMEALDSARQEAERLSQEESEIRAAGRELTAKRDAEFARLDEEIESLENQRADLAGTIEAPLLADYEAVRTSTGGLGAVAVRGRTVEGGAVEISPQELA
;
A
#
# COMPACT_ATOMS: atom_id res chain seq x y z
N GLN A 1 4.45 9.70 3.24
CA GLN A 1 4.02 11.11 3.07
C GLN A 1 3.14 11.56 4.23
N ALA A 2 2.11 10.79 4.63
CA ALA A 2 1.21 11.13 5.73
C ALA A 2 1.94 11.27 7.08
N GLU A 3 2.86 10.37 7.40
CA GLU A 3 3.69 10.47 8.61
C GLU A 3 4.54 11.75 8.64
N ALA A 4 5.13 12.13 7.50
CA ALA A 4 5.89 13.38 7.40
C ALA A 4 4.99 14.61 7.57
N ALA A 5 3.76 14.58 7.03
CA ALA A 5 2.78 15.64 7.23
C ALA A 5 2.32 15.73 8.69
N LEU A 6 2.12 14.60 9.36
CA LEU A 6 1.80 14.54 10.77
C LEU A 6 2.93 15.11 11.65
N ASP A 7 4.18 14.77 11.34
CA ASP A 7 5.35 15.30 12.07
C ASP A 7 5.51 16.81 11.89
N GLU A 8 5.26 17.33 10.69
CA GLU A 8 5.32 18.77 10.47
C GLU A 8 4.17 19.50 11.17
N ALA A 9 2.95 18.96 11.14
CA ALA A 9 1.82 19.51 11.87
C ALA A 9 2.05 19.52 13.40
N LYS A 10 2.66 18.47 13.97
CA LYS A 10 3.07 18.43 15.38
C LYS A 10 4.05 19.56 15.72
N LYS A 11 5.08 19.74 14.90
CA LYS A 11 6.07 20.81 15.10
C LYS A 11 5.42 22.18 15.04
N GLN A 12 4.50 22.39 14.11
CA GLN A 12 3.80 23.67 13.97
C GLN A 12 2.88 23.94 15.17
N ALA A 13 2.14 22.96 15.65
CA ALA A 13 1.31 23.08 16.85
C ALA A 13 2.15 23.43 18.09
N THR A 14 3.28 22.74 18.29
CA THR A 14 4.20 23.03 19.40
C THR A 14 4.78 24.45 19.31
N ARG A 15 5.19 24.89 18.11
CA ARG A 15 5.71 26.25 17.92
C ARG A 15 4.65 27.30 18.24
N SER A 16 3.41 27.13 17.79
CA SER A 16 2.31 28.04 18.07
C SER A 16 2.02 28.14 19.57
N GLU A 17 2.04 27.01 20.29
CA GLU A 17 1.88 26.97 21.74
C GLU A 17 2.99 27.73 22.47
N ASP A 18 4.24 27.51 22.05
CA ASP A 18 5.42 28.20 22.59
C ASP A 18 5.35 29.72 22.39
N GLU A 19 4.91 30.15 21.19
CA GLU A 19 4.77 31.57 20.87
C GLU A 19 3.71 32.26 21.72
N VAL A 20 2.53 31.65 21.87
CA VAL A 20 1.47 32.14 22.79
C VAL A 20 2.01 32.22 24.20
N GLY A 21 2.67 31.16 24.68
CA GLY A 21 3.25 31.13 26.02
C GLY A 21 4.32 32.20 26.26
N GLN A 22 5.13 32.51 25.25
CA GLN A 22 6.15 33.61 25.36
C GLN A 22 5.49 34.97 25.50
N VAL A 23 4.49 35.29 24.67
CA VAL A 23 3.78 36.56 24.72
C VAL A 23 3.01 36.71 26.03
N ALA A 24 2.33 35.65 26.48
CA ALA A 24 1.62 35.65 27.76
C ALA A 24 2.56 35.92 28.95
N ARG A 25 3.70 35.23 29.01
CA ARG A 25 4.71 35.49 30.06
C ARG A 25 5.24 36.90 30.02
N ARG A 26 5.47 37.45 28.85
CA ARG A 26 5.95 38.86 28.72
C ARG A 26 4.89 39.86 29.22
N ALA A 27 3.63 39.63 28.85
CA ALA A 27 2.52 40.48 29.31
C ALA A 27 2.36 40.40 30.83
N GLU A 28 2.53 39.24 31.44
CA GLU A 28 2.44 39.09 32.89
C GLU A 28 3.54 39.83 33.63
N VAL A 29 4.78 39.72 33.19
CA VAL A 29 5.91 40.46 33.76
C VAL A 29 5.66 41.98 33.72
N LEU A 30 5.07 42.48 32.63
CA LEU A 30 4.77 43.91 32.52
C LEU A 30 3.59 44.33 33.43
N ARG A 31 2.57 43.48 33.59
CA ARG A 31 1.48 43.71 34.53
C ARG A 31 1.97 43.77 35.98
N GLU A 32 2.83 42.81 36.39
CA GLU A 32 3.45 42.84 37.72
C GLU A 32 4.27 44.12 37.92
N ARG A 33 5.05 44.55 36.90
CA ARG A 33 5.80 45.82 36.99
C ARG A 33 4.90 47.03 37.10
N LEU A 34 3.76 47.05 36.38
CA LEU A 34 2.77 48.12 36.46
C LEU A 34 2.18 48.21 37.89
N HIS A 35 1.86 47.05 38.49
CA HIS A 35 1.25 46.96 39.83
C HIS A 35 2.25 47.28 40.98
N SER A 36 3.54 47.04 40.77
CA SER A 36 4.57 47.31 41.79
C SER A 36 4.76 48.80 42.13
N GLY A 37 4.24 49.68 41.31
CA GLY A 37 4.33 51.14 41.52
C GLY A 37 5.73 51.74 41.50
N SER A 38 6.72 50.99 41.08
CA SER A 38 8.15 51.35 41.09
C SER A 38 8.60 52.24 39.90
N SER A 39 7.69 52.56 38.98
CA SER A 39 8.00 53.26 37.73
C SER A 39 7.48 54.71 37.75
N ALA A 40 8.17 55.63 37.04
CA ALA A 40 7.71 57.01 36.87
C ALA A 40 6.40 57.05 36.07
N ALA A 41 5.54 58.07 36.30
CA ALA A 41 4.24 58.20 35.63
C ALA A 41 4.31 58.08 34.08
N ARG A 42 5.38 58.58 33.47
CA ARG A 42 5.62 58.50 32.03
C ARG A 42 5.89 57.04 31.58
N ASP A 43 6.60 56.26 32.39
CA ASP A 43 6.93 54.87 32.13
C ASP A 43 5.69 53.95 32.28
N LEU A 44 4.77 54.31 33.21
CA LEU A 44 3.50 53.56 33.39
C LEU A 44 2.63 53.60 32.14
N SER A 45 2.55 54.77 31.46
CA SER A 45 1.80 54.89 30.20
C SER A 45 2.43 54.06 29.06
N ALA A 46 3.76 54.03 28.99
CA ALA A 46 4.46 53.20 28.00
C ALA A 46 4.27 51.70 28.28
N ILE A 47 4.36 51.28 29.54
CA ILE A 47 4.10 49.86 29.94
C ILE A 47 2.67 49.45 29.62
N GLN A 48 1.68 50.31 29.89
CA GLN A 48 0.29 50.03 29.52
C GLN A 48 0.13 49.83 28.01
N GLY A 49 0.71 50.72 27.20
CA GLY A 49 0.69 50.59 25.73
C GLY A 49 1.33 49.29 25.23
N GLU A 50 2.45 48.86 25.86
CA GLU A 50 3.08 47.55 25.53
C GLU A 50 2.19 46.39 25.91
N ILE A 51 1.53 46.42 27.07
CA ILE A 51 0.57 45.37 27.49
C ILE A 51 -0.59 45.25 26.48
N ASP A 52 -1.13 46.38 26.02
CA ASP A 52 -2.25 46.41 25.07
C ASP A 52 -1.82 45.80 23.70
N GLN A 53 -0.61 46.12 23.24
CA GLN A 53 -0.02 45.53 22.00
C GLN A 53 0.23 44.05 22.16
N LEU A 54 0.74 43.57 23.31
CA LEU A 54 0.93 42.17 23.59
C LEU A 54 -0.40 41.45 23.66
N GLY A 55 -1.46 42.05 24.18
CA GLY A 55 -2.83 41.47 24.17
C GLY A 55 -3.36 41.22 22.76
N GLN A 56 -3.20 42.24 21.87
CA GLN A 56 -3.58 42.08 20.45
C GLN A 56 -2.77 40.96 19.77
N ARG A 57 -1.46 40.93 20.01
CA ARG A 57 -0.58 39.92 19.46
C ARG A 57 -0.92 38.51 20.00
N GLN A 58 -1.25 38.40 21.29
CA GLN A 58 -1.67 37.15 21.92
C GLN A 58 -2.92 36.62 21.24
N SER A 59 -3.96 37.42 21.03
CA SER A 59 -5.19 37.00 20.37
C SER A 59 -4.92 36.48 18.94
N ALA A 60 -4.08 37.14 18.16
CA ALA A 60 -3.73 36.68 16.82
C ALA A 60 -2.94 35.38 16.84
N LEU A 61 -2.06 35.16 17.82
CA LEU A 61 -1.32 33.92 17.99
C LEU A 61 -2.23 32.75 18.49
N GLU A 62 -3.20 33.04 19.35
CA GLU A 62 -4.21 32.07 19.79
C GLU A 62 -5.08 31.58 18.61
N GLU A 63 -5.49 32.48 17.72
CA GLU A 63 -6.18 32.09 16.47
C GLU A 63 -5.31 31.19 15.60
N ALA A 64 -4.02 31.54 15.42
CA ALA A 64 -3.08 30.73 14.67
C ALA A 64 -2.84 29.35 15.33
N GLN A 65 -2.81 29.29 16.66
CA GLN A 65 -2.68 28.05 17.44
C GLN A 65 -3.88 27.14 17.18
N ILE A 66 -5.10 27.66 17.19
CA ILE A 66 -6.31 26.88 16.90
C ILE A 66 -6.19 26.23 15.51
N LEU A 67 -5.82 27.02 14.49
CA LEU A 67 -5.65 26.49 13.13
C LEU A 67 -4.55 25.40 13.05
N ALA A 68 -3.45 25.59 13.78
CA ALA A 68 -2.38 24.60 13.83
C ALA A 68 -2.83 23.30 14.53
N MET A 69 -3.67 23.38 15.56
CA MET A 69 -4.26 22.21 16.23
C MET A 69 -5.25 21.48 15.32
N GLU A 70 -6.10 22.20 14.60
CA GLU A 70 -7.02 21.61 13.61
C GLU A 70 -6.25 20.88 12.49
N ALA A 71 -5.18 21.47 12.00
CA ALA A 71 -4.30 20.86 11.02
C ALA A 71 -3.62 19.59 11.55
N LEU A 72 -3.20 19.60 12.83
CA LEU A 72 -2.64 18.44 13.50
C LEU A 72 -3.66 17.30 13.62
N ASP A 73 -4.88 17.60 14.05
CA ASP A 73 -5.93 16.60 14.18
C ASP A 73 -6.29 15.98 12.82
N SER A 74 -6.38 16.80 11.78
CA SER A 74 -6.62 16.32 10.41
C SER A 74 -5.49 15.41 9.91
N ALA A 75 -4.23 15.83 10.11
CA ALA A 75 -3.07 15.04 9.69
C ALA A 75 -2.99 13.71 10.46
N ARG A 76 -3.37 13.69 11.74
CA ARG A 76 -3.42 12.49 12.56
C ARG A 76 -4.48 11.49 12.06
N GLN A 77 -5.69 11.97 11.80
CA GLN A 77 -6.78 11.13 11.28
C GLN A 77 -6.40 10.50 9.92
N GLU A 78 -5.77 11.29 9.05
CA GLU A 78 -5.33 10.80 7.74
C GLU A 78 -4.20 9.76 7.87
N ALA A 79 -3.24 9.97 8.77
CA ALA A 79 -2.17 9.00 9.03
C ALA A 79 -2.72 7.68 9.59
N GLU A 80 -3.68 7.74 10.53
CA GLU A 80 -4.35 6.57 11.08
C GLU A 80 -5.14 5.81 10.01
N ARG A 81 -5.91 6.52 9.18
CA ARG A 81 -6.67 5.93 8.06
C ARG A 81 -5.77 5.18 7.08
N LEU A 82 -4.70 5.82 6.64
CA LEU A 82 -3.75 5.22 5.69
C LEU A 82 -2.99 4.04 6.29
N SER A 83 -2.65 4.09 7.58
CA SER A 83 -2.01 2.97 8.29
C SER A 83 -2.94 1.76 8.36
N GLN A 84 -4.23 1.98 8.58
CA GLN A 84 -5.22 0.90 8.58
C GLN A 84 -5.38 0.30 7.18
N GLU A 85 -5.54 1.13 6.15
CA GLU A 85 -5.62 0.66 4.75
C GLU A 85 -4.39 -0.15 4.34
N GLU A 86 -3.19 0.30 4.70
CA GLU A 86 -1.95 -0.43 4.45
C GLU A 86 -1.97 -1.80 5.13
N SER A 87 -2.43 -1.88 6.37
CA SER A 87 -2.55 -3.13 7.11
C SER A 87 -3.50 -4.11 6.43
N GLU A 88 -4.66 -3.62 5.98
CA GLU A 88 -5.67 -4.42 5.26
C GLU A 88 -5.14 -4.94 3.92
N ILE A 89 -4.49 -4.07 3.12
CA ILE A 89 -3.87 -4.46 1.85
C ILE A 89 -2.79 -5.52 2.07
N ARG A 90 -1.94 -5.35 3.08
CA ARG A 90 -0.91 -6.34 3.42
C ARG A 90 -1.51 -7.67 3.88
N ALA A 91 -2.60 -7.64 4.63
CA ALA A 91 -3.31 -8.86 5.04
C ALA A 91 -3.91 -9.60 3.84
N ALA A 92 -4.61 -8.87 2.95
CA ALA A 92 -5.16 -9.43 1.71
C ALA A 92 -4.05 -9.99 0.79
N GLY A 93 -2.92 -9.27 0.69
CA GLY A 93 -1.76 -9.73 -0.09
C GLY A 93 -1.18 -11.05 0.45
N ARG A 94 -1.07 -11.21 1.76
CA ARG A 94 -0.64 -12.48 2.38
C ARG A 94 -1.62 -13.62 2.10
N GLU A 95 -2.92 -13.36 2.20
CA GLU A 95 -3.94 -14.37 1.92
C GLU A 95 -3.90 -14.83 0.46
N LEU A 96 -3.81 -13.89 -0.49
CA LEU A 96 -3.70 -14.21 -1.91
C LEU A 96 -2.42 -14.99 -2.23
N THR A 97 -1.31 -14.62 -1.61
CA THR A 97 -0.03 -15.33 -1.76
C THR A 97 -0.17 -16.77 -1.25
N ALA A 98 -0.75 -16.97 -0.08
CA ALA A 98 -0.96 -18.32 0.46
C ALA A 98 -1.88 -19.19 -0.44
N LYS A 99 -2.96 -18.59 -0.98
CA LYS A 99 -3.85 -19.28 -1.94
C LYS A 99 -3.11 -19.67 -3.22
N ARG A 100 -2.31 -18.76 -3.77
CA ARG A 100 -1.49 -19.04 -4.95
C ARG A 100 -0.51 -20.18 -4.70
N ASP A 101 0.20 -20.14 -3.58
CA ASP A 101 1.23 -21.12 -3.26
C ASP A 101 0.61 -22.52 -3.02
N ALA A 102 -0.56 -22.56 -2.37
CA ALA A 102 -1.32 -23.80 -2.22
C ALA A 102 -1.80 -24.37 -3.55
N GLU A 103 -2.26 -23.51 -4.48
CA GLU A 103 -2.69 -23.97 -5.81
C GLU A 103 -1.51 -24.44 -6.68
N PHE A 104 -0.36 -23.79 -6.57
CA PHE A 104 0.85 -24.26 -7.24
C PHE A 104 1.28 -25.63 -6.71
N ALA A 105 1.32 -25.82 -5.38
CA ALA A 105 1.66 -27.11 -4.81
C ALA A 105 0.69 -28.22 -5.29
N ARG A 106 -0.61 -27.93 -5.35
CA ARG A 106 -1.61 -28.87 -5.88
C ARG A 106 -1.38 -29.22 -7.35
N LEU A 107 -1.07 -28.20 -8.18
CA LEU A 107 -0.79 -28.41 -9.60
C LEU A 107 0.52 -29.15 -9.82
N ASP A 108 1.56 -28.89 -9.03
CA ASP A 108 2.83 -29.60 -9.11
C ASP A 108 2.64 -31.10 -8.76
N GLU A 109 1.86 -31.43 -7.73
CA GLU A 109 1.50 -32.82 -7.39
C GLU A 109 0.72 -33.50 -8.53
N GLU A 110 -0.22 -32.80 -9.16
CA GLU A 110 -0.99 -33.29 -10.30
C GLU A 110 -0.09 -33.54 -11.52
N ILE A 111 0.81 -32.62 -11.83
CA ILE A 111 1.80 -32.76 -12.90
C ILE A 111 2.70 -33.97 -12.64
N GLU A 112 3.26 -34.11 -11.45
CA GLU A 112 4.10 -35.25 -11.09
C GLU A 112 3.33 -36.59 -11.26
N SER A 113 2.09 -36.63 -10.81
CA SER A 113 1.23 -37.81 -10.98
C SER A 113 0.98 -38.15 -12.44
N LEU A 114 0.69 -37.16 -13.28
CA LEU A 114 0.49 -37.34 -14.73
C LEU A 114 1.76 -37.74 -15.45
N GLU A 115 2.91 -37.19 -15.07
CA GLU A 115 4.22 -37.54 -15.62
C GLU A 115 4.58 -39.00 -15.31
N ASN A 116 4.31 -39.49 -14.07
CA ASN A 116 4.51 -40.87 -13.69
C ASN A 116 3.58 -41.79 -14.47
N GLN A 117 2.28 -41.50 -14.58
CA GLN A 117 1.35 -42.25 -15.41
C GLN A 117 1.76 -42.32 -16.88
N ARG A 118 2.23 -41.18 -17.41
CA ARG A 118 2.74 -41.13 -18.77
C ARG A 118 3.99 -41.98 -18.96
N ALA A 119 4.92 -41.97 -18.01
CA ALA A 119 6.12 -42.78 -18.05
C ALA A 119 5.79 -44.28 -18.02
N ASP A 120 4.85 -44.71 -17.16
CA ASP A 120 4.36 -46.08 -17.09
C ASP A 120 3.74 -46.53 -18.41
N LEU A 121 2.87 -45.72 -19.01
CA LEU A 121 2.26 -45.98 -20.30
C LEU A 121 3.32 -46.04 -21.44
N ALA A 122 4.25 -45.10 -21.47
CA ALA A 122 5.34 -45.07 -22.44
C ALA A 122 6.19 -46.34 -22.37
N GLY A 123 6.41 -46.89 -21.17
CA GLY A 123 7.10 -48.15 -20.96
C GLY A 123 6.39 -49.38 -21.56
N THR A 124 5.12 -49.27 -21.91
CA THR A 124 4.34 -50.34 -22.55
C THR A 124 4.32 -50.28 -24.07
N ILE A 125 4.83 -49.23 -24.65
CA ILE A 125 4.83 -48.97 -26.12
C ILE A 125 6.19 -49.37 -26.74
N GLU A 126 6.13 -49.94 -27.95
CA GLU A 126 7.36 -50.29 -28.67
C GLU A 126 8.21 -49.05 -28.96
N ALA A 127 9.52 -49.19 -28.74
CA ALA A 127 10.47 -48.06 -28.85
C ALA A 127 10.42 -47.28 -30.15
N PRO A 128 10.30 -47.90 -31.36
CA PRO A 128 10.20 -47.13 -32.62
C PRO A 128 8.92 -46.28 -32.68
N LEU A 129 7.77 -46.84 -32.29
CA LEU A 129 6.48 -46.13 -32.27
C LEU A 129 6.49 -44.95 -31.26
N LEU A 130 7.08 -45.20 -30.10
CA LEU A 130 7.22 -44.13 -29.09
C LEU A 130 8.11 -42.98 -29.60
N ALA A 131 9.22 -43.29 -30.33
CA ALA A 131 10.09 -42.29 -30.91
C ALA A 131 9.37 -41.42 -31.96
N ASP A 132 8.59 -42.06 -32.84
CA ASP A 132 7.76 -41.36 -33.82
C ASP A 132 6.72 -40.44 -33.17
N TYR A 133 6.02 -40.99 -32.13
CA TYR A 133 5.06 -40.19 -31.33
C TYR A 133 5.71 -38.95 -30.72
N GLU A 134 6.88 -39.11 -30.07
CA GLU A 134 7.55 -37.97 -29.40
C GLU A 134 8.07 -36.95 -30.42
N ALA A 135 8.54 -37.38 -31.59
CA ALA A 135 8.95 -36.46 -32.65
C ALA A 135 7.77 -35.60 -33.14
N VAL A 136 6.62 -36.26 -33.40
CA VAL A 136 5.40 -35.55 -33.82
C VAL A 136 4.90 -34.61 -32.68
N ARG A 137 4.82 -35.12 -31.46
CA ARG A 137 4.37 -34.35 -30.29
C ARG A 137 5.20 -33.08 -30.09
N THR A 138 6.50 -33.18 -30.24
CA THR A 138 7.42 -32.04 -30.11
C THR A 138 7.22 -31.01 -31.24
N SER A 139 7.05 -31.48 -32.46
CA SER A 139 6.89 -30.61 -33.65
C SER A 139 5.54 -29.89 -33.67
N THR A 140 4.48 -30.48 -33.07
CA THR A 140 3.11 -29.96 -33.07
C THR A 140 2.78 -29.15 -31.83
N GLY A 141 3.70 -29.04 -30.84
CA GLY A 141 3.47 -28.33 -29.59
C GLY A 141 2.61 -29.12 -28.60
N GLY A 142 2.63 -30.46 -28.64
CA GLY A 142 2.00 -31.30 -27.64
C GLY A 142 1.11 -32.40 -28.18
N LEU A 143 0.73 -32.41 -29.46
CA LEU A 143 -0.18 -33.38 -30.06
C LEU A 143 0.60 -34.44 -30.85
N GLY A 144 0.83 -35.62 -30.28
CA GLY A 144 1.58 -36.72 -30.88
C GLY A 144 0.74 -37.73 -31.64
N ALA A 145 -0.57 -37.83 -31.33
CA ALA A 145 -1.50 -38.71 -31.99
C ALA A 145 -2.92 -38.17 -31.96
N VAL A 146 -3.72 -38.53 -32.95
CA VAL A 146 -5.13 -38.14 -33.05
C VAL A 146 -5.98 -39.34 -33.35
N ALA A 147 -7.20 -39.40 -32.81
CA ALA A 147 -8.14 -40.46 -33.14
C ALA A 147 -8.75 -40.19 -34.53
N VAL A 148 -8.86 -41.28 -35.32
CA VAL A 148 -9.53 -41.24 -36.60
C VAL A 148 -10.81 -42.05 -36.50
N ARG A 149 -11.97 -41.42 -36.78
CA ARG A 149 -13.28 -42.12 -36.83
C ARG A 149 -13.83 -42.11 -38.25
N GLY A 150 -13.83 -43.27 -38.87
CA GLY A 150 -14.16 -43.39 -40.27
C GLY A 150 -13.07 -42.68 -41.12
N ARG A 151 -13.38 -41.52 -41.67
CA ARG A 151 -12.44 -40.70 -42.45
C ARG A 151 -12.12 -39.36 -41.83
N THR A 152 -12.71 -39.09 -40.68
CA THR A 152 -12.59 -37.80 -40.03
C THR A 152 -11.57 -37.87 -38.89
N VAL A 153 -10.64 -36.94 -38.83
CA VAL A 153 -9.66 -36.73 -37.75
C VAL A 153 -10.36 -36.01 -36.61
N GLU A 154 -10.29 -36.56 -35.40
CA GLU A 154 -10.88 -35.96 -34.22
C GLU A 154 -10.10 -34.68 -33.84
N GLY A 155 -10.79 -33.54 -33.71
CA GLY A 155 -10.16 -32.24 -33.39
C GLY A 155 -9.72 -31.39 -34.59
N GLY A 156 -9.94 -31.84 -35.82
CA GLY A 156 -9.64 -31.10 -37.06
C GLY A 156 -10.73 -31.24 -38.12
N ALA A 157 -10.86 -30.24 -39.00
CA ALA A 157 -11.74 -30.33 -40.18
C ALA A 157 -11.06 -31.09 -41.37
N VAL A 158 -10.16 -32.02 -41.05
CA VAL A 158 -9.37 -32.75 -42.06
C VAL A 158 -9.97 -34.13 -42.26
N GLU A 159 -10.37 -34.47 -43.49
CA GLU A 159 -10.71 -35.80 -43.90
C GLU A 159 -9.51 -36.51 -44.56
N ILE A 160 -9.26 -37.75 -44.11
CA ILE A 160 -8.21 -38.58 -44.67
C ILE A 160 -8.72 -39.17 -46.01
N SER A 161 -7.89 -39.12 -47.05
CA SER A 161 -8.24 -39.69 -48.37
C SER A 161 -8.38 -41.22 -48.31
N PRO A 162 -9.22 -41.84 -49.14
CA PRO A 162 -9.35 -43.31 -49.16
C PRO A 162 -8.04 -44.06 -49.46
N GLN A 163 -7.06 -43.36 -50.08
CA GLN A 163 -5.76 -43.95 -50.44
C GLN A 163 -4.79 -43.92 -49.22
N GLU A 164 -5.00 -43.07 -48.28
CA GLU A 164 -4.19 -42.95 -47.04
C GLU A 164 -4.72 -43.84 -45.92
N LEU A 165 -5.93 -44.39 -46.08
CA LEU A 165 -6.57 -45.33 -45.10
C LEU A 165 -6.35 -46.81 -45.50
N ALA A 166 -5.80 -47.11 -46.67
CA ALA A 166 -5.52 -48.45 -47.15
C ALA A 166 -4.14 -48.92 -46.73
#